data_fa86a1d03c16e08d3b66bc78d3b8e324
#
_entry.id   fa86a1d03c16e08d3b66bc78d3b8e324
#
_cell.length_a   1.000
_cell.length_b   1.000
_cell.length_c   1.000
_cell.angle_alpha   90.00
_cell.angle_beta   90.00
_cell.angle_gamma   90.00
#
_symmetry.space_group_name_H-M   'P 1'
#
loop_
_entity.id
_entity.type
_entity.pdbx_description
1 polymer ?
#
loop_
_entity_poly.entity_id
_entity_poly.type
_entity_poly.pdbx_seq_one_letter_code
_entity_poly.pdbx_strand_id
1 'polypeptide(L)'
;MLDNKSALIFDFDGTLVDSMGVWVEIDKEYIERYRLTEPENFHKDMEGLSYTETAEYFLKVFPSLPHTVEELKEEWYHMALYKYTHEIQLKKGAEAFLRKAKEEGLKTGIATSNDRQLVEACLASLGISEVIDTISTSCEVKKGKK
;
A
#
# COMPACT_ATOMS: atom_id res chain seq x y z
N MET A 1 -17.38 24.56 1.12
CA MET A 1 -16.72 24.97 0.45
C MET A 1 -15.27 24.82 0.44
N LEU A 2 -14.72 24.65 -0.65
CA LEU A 2 -13.31 24.46 -0.77
C LEU A 2 -12.53 25.73 -0.59
N ASP A 3 -13.16 26.83 -0.77
CA ASP A 3 -12.44 28.10 -0.66
C ASP A 3 -11.95 28.38 0.74
N ASN A 4 -12.48 27.69 1.74
CA ASN A 4 -12.00 27.85 3.11
C ASN A 4 -10.99 26.79 3.48
N LYS A 5 -10.65 25.96 2.54
CA LYS A 5 -9.70 24.87 2.79
C LYS A 5 -8.42 25.12 2.07
N SER A 6 -7.32 24.87 2.72
CA SER A 6 -6.02 24.99 2.06
C SER A 6 -5.47 23.65 1.60
N ALA A 7 -6.07 22.56 2.04
CA ALA A 7 -5.55 21.24 1.71
C ALA A 7 -6.65 20.19 1.69
N LEU A 8 -6.45 19.19 0.85
CA LEU A 8 -7.30 17.99 0.81
C LEU A 8 -6.42 16.80 1.09
N ILE A 9 -6.91 15.90 1.92
CA ILE A 9 -6.17 14.69 2.29
C ILE A 9 -6.96 13.49 1.80
N PHE A 10 -6.28 12.58 1.12
CA PHE A 10 -6.89 11.40 0.54
C PHE A 10 -6.28 10.13 1.09
N ASP A 11 -7.10 9.10 1.24
CA ASP A 11 -6.59 7.76 1.44
C ASP A 11 -6.01 7.30 0.10
N PHE A 12 -5.13 6.32 0.13
CA PHE A 12 -4.46 5.90 -1.10
C PHE A 12 -5.08 4.62 -1.66
N ASP A 13 -4.89 3.50 -0.94
CA ASP A 13 -5.35 2.21 -1.46
C ASP A 13 -6.87 2.15 -1.47
N GLY A 14 -7.43 1.80 -2.63
CA GLY A 14 -8.87 1.69 -2.76
C GLY A 14 -9.58 3.01 -2.94
N THR A 15 -8.88 4.13 -2.79
CA THR A 15 -9.49 5.45 -2.96
C THR A 15 -8.93 6.16 -4.19
N LEU A 16 -7.62 6.41 -4.20
CA LEU A 16 -7.00 7.02 -5.38
C LEU A 16 -6.61 5.97 -6.41
N VAL A 17 -6.19 4.81 -5.96
CA VAL A 17 -5.76 3.74 -6.85
C VAL A 17 -6.59 2.50 -6.60
N ASP A 18 -6.74 1.71 -7.65
CA ASP A 18 -7.49 0.46 -7.59
C ASP A 18 -6.51 -0.65 -7.21
N SER A 19 -6.26 -0.75 -5.92
CA SER A 19 -5.29 -1.70 -5.40
C SER A 19 -5.91 -2.75 -4.51
N MET A 20 -7.23 -2.84 -4.50
CA MET A 20 -7.90 -3.87 -3.70
C MET A 20 -7.50 -5.24 -4.21
N GLY A 21 -7.13 -6.10 -3.30
CA GLY A 21 -6.75 -7.46 -3.68
C GLY A 21 -5.29 -7.66 -3.99
N VAL A 22 -4.50 -6.58 -4.08
CA VAL A 22 -3.08 -6.71 -4.41
C VAL A 22 -2.36 -7.60 -3.40
N TRP A 23 -2.60 -7.37 -2.11
CA TRP A 23 -1.89 -8.12 -1.09
C TRP A 23 -2.37 -9.57 -1.02
N VAL A 24 -3.64 -9.82 -1.34
CA VAL A 24 -4.14 -11.19 -1.44
C VAL A 24 -3.44 -11.90 -2.60
N GLU A 25 -3.25 -11.22 -3.72
CA GLU A 25 -2.53 -11.80 -4.85
C GLU A 25 -1.08 -12.10 -4.50
N ILE A 26 -0.44 -11.20 -3.76
CA ILE A 26 0.93 -11.42 -3.33
C ILE A 26 1.01 -12.67 -2.45
N ASP A 27 0.09 -12.80 -1.52
CA ASP A 27 0.04 -13.97 -0.67
C ASP A 27 -0.10 -15.24 -1.49
N LYS A 28 -1.00 -15.23 -2.46
CA LYS A 28 -1.22 -16.40 -3.29
C LYS A 28 0.02 -16.75 -4.11
N GLU A 29 0.64 -15.75 -4.70
CA GLU A 29 1.83 -15.99 -5.51
C GLU A 29 2.97 -16.52 -4.65
N TYR A 30 3.10 -15.99 -3.45
CA TYR A 30 4.15 -16.45 -2.56
C TYR A 30 3.91 -17.90 -2.15
N ILE A 31 2.67 -18.23 -1.81
CA ILE A 31 2.30 -19.58 -1.41
C ILE A 31 2.58 -20.56 -2.56
N GLU A 32 2.22 -20.15 -3.78
CA GLU A 32 2.50 -20.99 -4.95
C GLU A 32 4.00 -21.15 -5.19
N ARG A 33 4.73 -20.06 -5.05
CA ARG A 33 6.17 -20.07 -5.32
C ARG A 33 6.90 -21.06 -4.44
N TYR A 34 6.50 -21.15 -3.19
CA TYR A 34 7.16 -22.03 -2.23
C TYR A 34 6.37 -23.29 -1.94
N ARG A 35 5.30 -23.51 -2.70
CA ARG A 35 4.50 -24.75 -2.61
C ARG A 35 3.97 -24.99 -1.22
N LEU A 36 3.43 -23.94 -0.62
CA LEU A 36 2.88 -24.01 0.73
C LEU A 36 1.42 -24.39 0.67
N THR A 37 0.89 -24.86 1.77
CA THR A 37 -0.53 -25.18 1.89
C THR A 37 -1.15 -24.24 2.91
N GLU A 38 -2.16 -23.48 2.48
CA GLU A 38 -2.82 -22.54 3.38
C GLU A 38 -3.54 -23.27 4.50
N PRO A 39 -3.31 -22.87 5.74
CA PRO A 39 -4.10 -23.45 6.83
C PRO A 39 -5.52 -22.91 6.80
N GLU A 40 -6.41 -23.64 7.46
CA GLU A 40 -7.76 -23.18 7.62
C GLU A 40 -7.76 -21.85 8.36
N ASN A 41 -8.61 -20.93 7.97
CA ASN A 41 -8.71 -19.59 8.58
C ASN A 41 -7.46 -18.73 8.36
N PHE A 42 -6.67 -19.05 7.35
CA PHE A 42 -5.42 -18.36 7.10
C PHE A 42 -5.61 -16.84 6.97
N HIS A 43 -6.53 -16.42 6.11
CA HIS A 43 -6.75 -15.00 5.90
C HIS A 43 -7.42 -14.34 7.10
N LYS A 44 -8.29 -15.08 7.78
CA LYS A 44 -8.95 -14.54 8.94
C LYS A 44 -7.95 -14.29 10.07
N ASP A 45 -7.01 -15.20 10.23
CA ASP A 45 -6.01 -15.07 11.29
C ASP A 45 -5.09 -13.89 11.04
N MET A 46 -4.95 -13.47 9.78
CA MET A 46 -4.07 -12.37 9.44
C MET A 46 -4.73 -11.01 9.50
N GLU A 47 -6.04 -10.97 9.67
CA GLU A 47 -6.73 -9.68 9.75
C GLU A 47 -6.18 -8.86 10.91
N GLY A 48 -5.90 -7.60 10.63
CA GLY A 48 -5.47 -6.68 11.66
C GLY A 48 -4.00 -6.75 12.02
N LEU A 49 -3.26 -7.67 11.42
CA LEU A 49 -1.83 -7.78 11.71
C LEU A 49 -1.07 -6.70 10.95
N SER A 50 -0.01 -6.20 11.57
CA SER A 50 0.90 -5.29 10.87
C SER A 50 1.70 -6.10 9.86
N TYR A 51 2.46 -5.38 9.04
CA TYR A 51 3.30 -6.01 8.05
C TYR A 51 4.28 -7.01 8.69
N THR A 52 4.94 -6.56 9.76
CA THR A 52 5.89 -7.41 10.45
C THR A 52 5.21 -8.58 11.13
N GLU A 53 4.06 -8.33 11.75
CA GLU A 53 3.32 -9.41 12.40
C GLU A 53 2.85 -10.45 11.39
N THR A 54 2.49 -10.01 10.19
CA THR A 54 2.10 -10.95 9.15
C THR A 54 3.28 -11.83 8.75
N ALA A 55 4.48 -11.25 8.66
CA ALA A 55 5.66 -12.04 8.34
C ALA A 55 5.95 -13.05 9.44
N GLU A 56 5.81 -12.62 10.69
CA GLU A 56 6.02 -13.55 11.80
C GLU A 56 5.01 -14.69 11.77
N TYR A 57 3.76 -14.37 11.42
CA TYR A 57 2.72 -15.39 11.32
C TYR A 57 3.08 -16.41 10.23
N PHE A 58 3.54 -15.93 9.08
CA PHE A 58 3.93 -16.82 7.99
C PHE A 58 5.01 -17.79 8.43
N LEU A 59 6.00 -17.31 9.16
CA LEU A 59 7.07 -18.19 9.61
C LEU A 59 6.59 -19.18 10.65
N LYS A 60 5.58 -18.81 11.40
CA LYS A 60 5.01 -19.70 12.40
C LYS A 60 4.22 -20.83 11.75
N VAL A 61 3.40 -20.51 10.75
CA VAL A 61 2.54 -21.53 10.14
C VAL A 61 3.23 -22.28 9.01
N PHE A 62 4.33 -21.77 8.50
CA PHE A 62 5.10 -22.43 7.46
C PHE A 62 6.55 -22.59 7.90
N PRO A 63 6.78 -23.47 8.88
CA PRO A 63 8.14 -23.57 9.44
C PRO A 63 9.19 -24.08 8.47
N SER A 64 8.78 -24.59 7.32
CA SER A 64 9.73 -25.05 6.32
C SER A 64 10.33 -23.90 5.49
N LEU A 65 9.82 -22.68 5.65
CA LEU A 65 10.36 -21.55 4.91
C LEU A 65 11.77 -21.24 5.38
N PRO A 66 12.71 -21.05 4.45
CA PRO A 66 14.10 -20.78 4.82
C PRO A 66 14.40 -19.31 5.01
N HIS A 67 13.40 -18.50 5.35
CA HIS A 67 13.56 -17.06 5.41
C HIS A 67 13.46 -16.52 6.82
N THR A 68 14.12 -15.39 7.05
CA THR A 68 13.89 -14.62 8.26
C THR A 68 12.73 -13.66 8.01
N VAL A 69 12.25 -13.01 9.07
CA VAL A 69 11.19 -12.01 8.94
C VAL A 69 11.62 -10.93 7.95
N GLU A 70 12.87 -10.46 8.04
CA GLU A 70 13.33 -9.40 7.17
C GLU A 70 13.38 -9.84 5.72
N GLU A 71 13.83 -11.06 5.47
CA GLU A 71 13.88 -11.58 4.11
C GLU A 71 12.50 -11.72 3.52
N LEU A 72 11.55 -12.17 4.33
CA LEU A 72 10.18 -12.32 3.89
C LEU A 72 9.57 -10.99 3.52
N LYS A 73 9.77 -10.00 4.39
CA LYS A 73 9.25 -8.65 4.13
C LYS A 73 9.87 -8.06 2.87
N GLU A 74 11.14 -8.31 2.65
CA GLU A 74 11.82 -7.77 1.48
C GLU A 74 11.29 -8.40 0.20
N GLU A 75 11.07 -9.69 0.21
CA GLU A 75 10.51 -10.35 -0.98
C GLU A 75 9.12 -9.83 -1.28
N TRP A 76 8.28 -9.72 -0.25
CA TRP A 76 6.94 -9.16 -0.45
C TRP A 76 7.01 -7.73 -0.94
N TYR A 77 7.96 -6.96 -0.44
CA TYR A 77 8.11 -5.57 -0.88
C TYR A 77 8.40 -5.51 -2.38
N HIS A 78 9.30 -6.37 -2.86
CA HIS A 78 9.61 -6.37 -4.29
C HIS A 78 8.43 -6.83 -5.13
N MET A 79 7.65 -7.78 -4.64
CA MET A 79 6.44 -8.18 -5.35
C MET A 79 5.44 -7.04 -5.41
N ALA A 80 5.27 -6.35 -4.29
CA ALA A 80 4.36 -5.21 -4.24
C ALA A 80 4.85 -4.07 -5.14
N LEU A 81 6.14 -3.81 -5.12
CA LEU A 81 6.69 -2.74 -5.95
C LEU A 81 6.37 -2.98 -7.41
N TYR A 82 6.53 -4.23 -7.86
CA TYR A 82 6.21 -4.54 -9.25
C TYR A 82 4.73 -4.29 -9.54
N LYS A 83 3.85 -4.75 -8.65
CA LYS A 83 2.42 -4.59 -8.90
C LYS A 83 2.00 -3.13 -8.85
N TYR A 84 2.52 -2.37 -7.90
CA TYR A 84 2.15 -0.96 -7.78
C TYR A 84 2.69 -0.10 -8.92
N THR A 85 3.75 -0.54 -9.58
CA THR A 85 4.31 0.24 -10.68
C THR A 85 3.90 -0.27 -12.05
N HIS A 86 3.34 -1.48 -12.15
CA HIS A 86 3.00 -2.05 -13.46
C HIS A 86 1.53 -2.44 -13.60
N GLU A 87 0.85 -2.74 -12.50
CA GLU A 87 -0.49 -3.29 -12.59
C GLU A 87 -1.58 -2.40 -12.00
N ILE A 88 -1.20 -1.51 -11.07
CA ILE A 88 -2.19 -0.68 -10.38
C ILE A 88 -2.58 0.49 -11.26
N GLN A 89 -3.88 0.79 -11.28
CA GLN A 89 -4.42 1.90 -12.06
C GLN A 89 -5.08 2.91 -11.13
N LEU A 90 -5.14 4.16 -11.58
CA LEU A 90 -5.90 5.17 -10.85
C LEU A 90 -7.39 4.84 -10.91
N LYS A 91 -8.09 5.14 -9.84
CA LYS A 91 -9.54 5.04 -9.87
C LYS A 91 -10.06 6.04 -10.88
N LYS A 92 -11.18 5.70 -11.51
CA LYS A 92 -11.78 6.57 -12.51
C LYS A 92 -12.07 7.94 -11.90
N GLY A 93 -11.62 8.97 -12.58
CA GLY A 93 -11.87 10.34 -12.13
C GLY A 93 -10.89 10.86 -11.11
N ALA A 94 -10.01 10.02 -10.57
CA ALA A 94 -9.09 10.47 -9.53
C ALA A 94 -8.11 11.51 -10.05
N GLU A 95 -7.53 11.26 -11.21
CA GLU A 95 -6.55 12.21 -11.76
C GLU A 95 -7.19 13.55 -12.07
N ALA A 96 -8.37 13.53 -12.67
CA ALA A 96 -9.05 14.76 -13.01
C ALA A 96 -9.37 15.56 -11.75
N PHE A 97 -9.80 14.87 -10.70
CA PHE A 97 -10.12 15.55 -9.45
C PHE A 97 -8.88 16.20 -8.84
N LEU A 98 -7.76 15.47 -8.84
CA LEU A 98 -6.52 15.99 -8.27
C LEU A 98 -6.04 17.20 -9.05
N ARG A 99 -6.08 17.15 -10.36
CA ARG A 99 -5.61 18.26 -11.17
C ARG A 99 -6.50 19.47 -10.99
N LYS A 100 -7.81 19.25 -10.86
CA LYS A 100 -8.72 20.36 -10.63
C LYS A 100 -8.44 21.00 -9.26
N ALA A 101 -8.17 20.20 -8.25
CA ALA A 101 -7.83 20.75 -6.94
C ALA A 101 -6.59 21.63 -7.02
N LYS A 102 -5.58 21.21 -7.79
CA LYS A 102 -4.37 22.02 -7.93
C LYS A 102 -4.68 23.31 -8.67
N GLU A 103 -5.54 23.25 -9.69
CA GLU A 103 -5.92 24.46 -10.42
C GLU A 103 -6.59 25.47 -9.51
N GLU A 104 -7.29 25.00 -8.51
CA GLU A 104 -7.97 25.87 -7.57
C GLU A 104 -7.10 26.32 -6.41
N GLY A 105 -5.81 25.99 -6.48
CA GLY A 105 -4.88 26.44 -5.46
C GLY A 105 -4.84 25.63 -4.18
N LEU A 106 -5.46 24.47 -4.19
CA LEU A 106 -5.47 23.62 -3.01
C LEU A 106 -4.22 22.76 -2.95
N LYS A 107 -3.78 22.49 -1.74
CA LYS A 107 -2.73 21.50 -1.55
C LYS A 107 -3.37 20.13 -1.43
N THR A 108 -2.66 19.12 -1.90
CA THR A 108 -3.17 17.76 -1.87
C THR A 108 -2.20 16.89 -1.08
N GLY A 109 -2.74 15.96 -0.35
CA GLY A 109 -1.92 15.05 0.43
C GLY A 109 -2.53 13.67 0.48
N ILE A 110 -1.69 12.71 0.79
CA ILE A 110 -2.11 11.33 0.95
C ILE A 110 -1.80 10.90 2.37
N ALA A 111 -2.75 10.26 3.02
CA ALA A 111 -2.55 9.63 4.32
C ALA A 111 -2.82 8.15 4.12
N THR A 112 -1.83 7.31 4.41
CA THR A 112 -1.97 5.90 4.10
C THR A 112 -1.20 5.06 5.13
N SER A 113 -1.60 3.81 5.27
CA SER A 113 -0.85 2.86 6.08
C SER A 113 0.18 2.11 5.24
N ASN A 114 0.23 2.40 3.95
CA ASN A 114 1.17 1.74 3.05
C ASN A 114 2.57 2.34 3.22
N ASP A 115 3.55 1.67 2.65
CA ASP A 115 4.93 2.12 2.70
C ASP A 115 5.13 3.33 1.80
N ARG A 116 5.88 4.32 2.30
CA ARG A 116 6.09 5.55 1.53
C ARG A 116 6.74 5.27 0.18
N GLN A 117 7.73 4.38 0.14
CA GLN A 117 8.43 4.10 -1.11
C GLN A 117 7.50 3.48 -2.15
N LEU A 118 6.60 2.61 -1.71
CA LEU A 118 5.63 2.03 -2.63
C LEU A 118 4.69 3.08 -3.16
N VAL A 119 4.22 3.97 -2.30
CA VAL A 119 3.30 5.03 -2.71
C VAL A 119 3.99 5.95 -3.70
N GLU A 120 5.21 6.38 -3.40
CA GLU A 120 5.93 7.28 -4.29
C GLU A 120 6.20 6.64 -5.65
N ALA A 121 6.61 5.37 -5.64
CA ALA A 121 6.88 4.68 -6.90
C ALA A 121 5.59 4.54 -7.73
N CYS A 122 4.49 4.26 -7.07
CA CYS A 122 3.21 4.13 -7.76
C CYS A 122 2.79 5.46 -8.38
N LEU A 123 2.90 6.55 -7.63
CA LEU A 123 2.53 7.86 -8.14
C LEU A 123 3.39 8.26 -9.34
N ALA A 124 4.68 7.96 -9.26
CA ALA A 124 5.57 8.25 -10.38
C ALA A 124 5.20 7.43 -11.61
N SER A 125 4.88 6.16 -11.40
CA SER A 125 4.49 5.28 -12.49
C SER A 125 3.20 5.76 -13.15
N LEU A 126 2.28 6.29 -12.35
CA LEU A 126 1.01 6.79 -12.87
C LEU A 126 1.10 8.21 -13.43
N GLY A 127 2.24 8.87 -13.24
CA GLY A 127 2.43 10.19 -13.79
C GLY A 127 1.75 11.31 -13.03
N ILE A 128 1.47 11.12 -11.75
CA ILE A 128 0.75 12.13 -10.97
C ILE A 128 1.54 12.60 -9.75
N SER A 129 2.85 12.34 -9.71
CA SER A 129 3.62 12.79 -8.56
C SER A 129 3.53 14.30 -8.33
N GLU A 130 3.45 15.06 -9.42
CA GLU A 130 3.46 16.52 -9.30
C GLU A 130 2.17 17.08 -8.75
N VAL A 131 1.08 16.30 -8.71
CA VAL A 131 -0.18 16.81 -8.17
C VAL A 131 -0.41 16.39 -6.72
N ILE A 132 0.59 15.76 -6.10
CA ILE A 132 0.53 15.38 -4.69
C ILE A 132 1.59 16.17 -3.95
N ASP A 133 1.18 16.95 -2.98
CA ASP A 133 2.11 17.81 -2.25
C ASP A 133 2.77 17.10 -1.07
N THR A 134 2.04 16.26 -0.38
CA THR A 134 2.59 15.56 0.79
C THR A 134 2.09 14.14 0.87
N ILE A 135 2.88 13.30 1.52
CA ILE A 135 2.49 11.93 1.79
C ILE A 135 2.82 11.65 3.26
N SER A 136 1.82 11.15 3.99
CA SER A 136 1.99 10.74 5.38
C SER A 136 1.67 9.26 5.49
N THR A 137 2.55 8.51 6.11
CA THR A 137 2.31 7.08 6.28
C THR A 137 2.21 6.75 7.75
N SER A 138 1.50 5.70 8.07
CA SER A 138 1.36 5.30 9.46
C SER A 138 2.69 4.88 10.06
N CYS A 139 3.61 4.42 9.24
CA CYS A 139 4.94 4.08 9.75
C CYS A 139 5.66 5.30 10.28
N GLU A 140 5.41 6.45 9.66
CA GLU A 140 6.06 7.69 10.04
C GLU A 140 5.37 8.38 11.20
N VAL A 141 4.04 8.35 11.21
CA VAL A 141 3.30 9.05 12.24
C VAL A 141 3.05 8.21 13.47
N LYS A 142 3.29 6.93 13.38
CA LYS A 142 3.01 6.02 14.46
C LYS A 142 3.64 6.45 15.77
N LYS A 143 4.88 6.87 15.72
CA LYS A 143 5.56 7.29 16.92
C LYS A 143 4.92 8.50 17.56
N GLY A 144 4.45 9.38 16.76
CA GLY A 144 3.80 10.58 17.29
C GLY A 144 2.40 10.32 17.73
N LYS A 145 1.81 9.28 17.20
CA LYS A 145 0.48 9.03 17.58
C LYS A 145 0.33 8.39 18.88
N LYS A 146 0.89 7.75 19.15
CA LYS A 146 0.58 7.02 20.17
C LYS A 146 0.70 6.99 21.01
#